data_d1b6e00ac4a5033ffffe047002d2ace5
#
_entry.id   d1b6e00ac4a5033ffffe047002d2ace5
#
_cell.length_a   1.000
_cell.length_b   1.000
_cell.length_c   1.000
_cell.angle_alpha   90.00
_cell.angle_beta   90.00
_cell.angle_gamma   90.00
#
_symmetry.space_group_name_H-M   'P 1'
#
loop_
_entity.id
_entity.type
_entity.pdbx_description
1 polymer ?
#
loop_
_entity_poly.entity_id
_entity_poly.type
_entity_poly.pdbx_seq_one_letter_code
_entity_poly.pdbx_strand_id
1 'polypeptide(L)'
;MARRPLLGRSHALDGLRGLALVWVVTYHFTSSRGPFPGGWVGLDVFFVLSGFLITAMLLDELRTHGRLSLPMFYARRACRLLPALLVMLAVWTVLLLAFSDSTWFAATPGGDGSGDPVDISAALGQVGITLAYGANWVYALGSGDAPLAHLWSLAVEEQFYVVWPLIVLLLIKLPAARRVWPVLALAAVSATLPFVYYDGGLGTDRIYFGTDTRAVGMLLGAVAALTWHRRRSTGRPSWRPTARAWVGFTLIVVFLLAVGNGPVKSLIGPAVVALAAMQVVPYLVDRPSSRLARGLDGRVLVWLGQRSYAVYLWHYLLATWLNPLPSLVSIPVGVAASLALAWASWRWIESPALRYSRRFRPMPPAAVMPQTARPRAIAAAA
;
A
#
# COMPACT_ATOMS: atom_id res chain seq x y z
N MET A 1 -0.09 -32.12 12.45
CA MET A 1 1.00 -31.27 11.90
C MET A 1 0.48 -29.85 11.68
N ALA A 2 1.11 -28.86 12.26
CA ALA A 2 0.77 -27.45 12.01
C ALA A 2 1.08 -27.11 10.54
N ARG A 3 0.09 -26.55 9.83
CA ARG A 3 0.25 -26.17 8.42
C ARG A 3 1.14 -24.92 8.34
N ARG A 4 2.22 -24.97 7.55
CA ARG A 4 3.09 -23.81 7.33
C ARG A 4 2.39 -22.76 6.47
N PRO A 5 2.63 -21.44 6.70
CA PRO A 5 2.13 -20.39 5.81
C PRO A 5 2.55 -20.63 4.36
N LEU A 6 1.66 -20.32 3.42
CA LEU A 6 1.95 -20.41 1.97
C LEU A 6 2.76 -19.20 1.48
N LEU A 7 2.49 -18.04 2.08
CA LEU A 7 3.18 -16.80 1.76
C LEU A 7 4.42 -16.66 2.64
N GLY A 8 5.61 -16.87 2.05
CA GLY A 8 6.90 -16.55 2.65
C GLY A 8 7.28 -15.08 2.36
N ARG A 9 8.41 -14.65 2.94
CA ARG A 9 9.02 -13.38 2.57
C ARG A 9 9.49 -13.46 1.10
N SER A 10 9.13 -12.46 0.29
CA SER A 10 9.53 -12.36 -1.11
C SER A 10 10.30 -11.06 -1.35
N HIS A 11 11.60 -11.17 -1.60
CA HIS A 11 12.44 -10.03 -1.93
C HIS A 11 12.02 -9.38 -3.25
N ALA A 12 11.53 -10.18 -4.22
CA ALA A 12 11.04 -9.64 -5.48
C ALA A 12 9.80 -8.74 -5.30
N LEU A 13 8.94 -9.02 -4.31
CA LEU A 13 7.82 -8.11 -3.97
C LEU A 13 8.33 -6.86 -3.25
N ASP A 14 9.33 -6.99 -2.36
CA ASP A 14 9.98 -5.82 -1.76
C ASP A 14 10.61 -4.97 -2.87
N GLY A 15 11.29 -5.59 -3.84
CA GLY A 15 11.88 -4.90 -5.00
C GLY A 15 10.86 -4.22 -5.90
N LEU A 16 9.71 -4.85 -6.15
CA LEU A 16 8.61 -4.24 -6.91
C LEU A 16 8.06 -3.00 -6.17
N ARG A 17 7.94 -3.06 -4.84
CA ARG A 17 7.58 -1.88 -4.02
C ARG A 17 8.62 -0.77 -4.14
N GLY A 18 9.92 -1.13 -4.13
CA GLY A 18 11.01 -0.17 -4.31
C GLY A 18 10.97 0.50 -5.66
N LEU A 19 10.71 -0.26 -6.72
CA LEU A 19 10.58 0.27 -8.09
C LEU A 19 9.37 1.21 -8.21
N ALA A 20 8.21 0.79 -7.71
CA ALA A 20 7.00 1.61 -7.68
C ALA A 20 7.20 2.91 -6.89
N LEU A 21 7.94 2.85 -5.76
CA LEU A 21 8.31 4.03 -4.99
C LEU A 21 9.17 5.01 -5.79
N VAL A 22 10.17 4.51 -6.53
CA VAL A 22 11.02 5.35 -7.40
C VAL A 22 10.17 6.12 -8.40
N TRP A 23 9.17 5.49 -9.01
CA TRP A 23 8.26 6.14 -9.97
C TRP A 23 7.46 7.27 -9.31
N VAL A 24 6.87 7.00 -8.13
CA VAL A 24 6.08 7.98 -7.37
C VAL A 24 6.95 9.16 -6.92
N VAL A 25 8.12 8.90 -6.36
CA VAL A 25 9.04 9.94 -5.88
C VAL A 25 9.51 10.81 -7.05
N THR A 26 9.96 10.19 -8.15
CA THR A 26 10.37 10.94 -9.35
C THR A 26 9.24 11.81 -9.87
N TYR A 27 8.01 11.27 -9.95
CA TYR A 27 6.84 12.04 -10.41
C TYR A 27 6.56 13.26 -9.52
N HIS A 28 6.67 13.14 -8.21
CA HIS A 28 6.41 14.28 -7.31
C HIS A 28 7.52 15.34 -7.36
N PHE A 29 8.77 14.96 -7.62
CA PHE A 29 9.86 15.93 -7.77
C PHE A 29 9.97 16.56 -9.17
N THR A 30 9.45 15.90 -10.23
CA THR A 30 9.64 16.35 -11.61
C THR A 30 8.32 16.66 -12.33
N SER A 31 7.19 16.41 -11.69
CA SER A 31 5.85 16.47 -12.29
C SER A 31 5.73 15.61 -13.54
N SER A 32 4.68 15.81 -14.34
CA SER A 32 4.47 15.12 -15.62
C SER A 32 5.48 15.49 -16.72
N ARG A 33 6.35 16.49 -16.48
CA ARG A 33 7.41 16.90 -17.41
C ARG A 33 8.70 16.10 -17.25
N GLY A 34 8.78 15.28 -16.18
CA GLY A 34 9.94 14.44 -15.90
C GLY A 34 10.02 13.18 -16.76
N PRO A 35 11.00 12.30 -16.50
CA PRO A 35 11.23 11.08 -17.29
C PRO A 35 10.11 10.06 -17.13
N PHE A 36 9.25 10.19 -16.12
CA PHE A 36 8.15 9.28 -15.84
C PHE A 36 6.83 10.06 -15.71
N PRO A 37 6.23 10.52 -16.81
CA PRO A 37 4.97 11.28 -16.77
C PRO A 37 3.82 10.48 -16.14
N GLY A 38 3.88 9.16 -16.22
CA GLY A 38 2.94 8.23 -15.60
C GLY A 38 3.37 7.73 -14.21
N GLY A 39 4.21 8.43 -13.47
CA GLY A 39 4.72 7.94 -12.16
C GLY A 39 3.63 7.64 -11.13
N TRP A 40 2.40 8.15 -11.30
CA TRP A 40 1.21 7.78 -10.53
C TRP A 40 0.90 6.26 -10.58
N VAL A 41 1.31 5.55 -11.63
CA VAL A 41 1.21 4.09 -11.78
C VAL A 41 1.78 3.33 -10.58
N GLY A 42 2.81 3.89 -9.95
CA GLY A 42 3.39 3.32 -8.74
C GLY A 42 2.38 3.14 -7.61
N LEU A 43 1.45 4.08 -7.41
CA LEU A 43 0.39 3.96 -6.41
C LEU A 43 -0.57 2.80 -6.73
N ASP A 44 -0.92 2.60 -7.99
CA ASP A 44 -1.81 1.49 -8.38
C ASP A 44 -1.13 0.13 -8.18
N VAL A 45 0.18 0.04 -8.44
CA VAL A 45 0.98 -1.15 -8.10
C VAL A 45 0.97 -1.38 -6.58
N PHE A 46 1.10 -0.34 -5.75
CA PHE A 46 0.97 -0.46 -4.30
C PHE A 46 -0.40 -0.94 -3.88
N PHE A 47 -1.49 -0.44 -4.45
CA PHE A 47 -2.84 -0.90 -4.14
C PHE A 47 -3.04 -2.38 -4.44
N VAL A 48 -2.55 -2.87 -5.59
CA VAL A 48 -2.61 -4.31 -5.92
C VAL A 48 -1.77 -5.14 -4.95
N LEU A 49 -0.55 -4.69 -4.62
CA LEU A 49 0.29 -5.35 -3.63
C LEU A 49 -0.38 -5.41 -2.26
N SER A 50 -1.01 -4.32 -1.82
CA SER A 50 -1.74 -4.22 -0.57
C SER A 50 -2.92 -5.19 -0.50
N GLY A 51 -3.76 -5.20 -1.53
CA GLY A 51 -4.87 -6.14 -1.64
C GLY A 51 -4.42 -7.60 -1.66
N PHE A 52 -3.35 -7.92 -2.41
CA PHE A 52 -2.78 -9.26 -2.48
C PHE A 52 -2.21 -9.71 -1.13
N LEU A 53 -1.33 -8.91 -0.54
CA LEU A 53 -0.61 -9.27 0.68
C LEU A 53 -1.55 -9.43 1.88
N ILE A 54 -2.49 -8.50 2.06
CA ILE A 54 -3.45 -8.58 3.17
C ILE A 54 -4.35 -9.79 3.01
N THR A 55 -4.91 -10.02 1.83
CA THR A 55 -5.78 -11.18 1.58
C THR A 55 -5.02 -12.50 1.78
N ALA A 56 -3.81 -12.62 1.25
CA ALA A 56 -2.99 -13.81 1.42
C ALA A 56 -2.64 -14.07 2.88
N MET A 57 -2.28 -13.01 3.65
CA MET A 57 -1.98 -13.11 5.08
C MET A 57 -3.20 -13.55 5.90
N LEU A 58 -4.40 -12.99 5.64
CA LEU A 58 -5.63 -13.36 6.33
C LEU A 58 -6.01 -14.83 6.04
N LEU A 59 -5.90 -15.27 4.78
CA LEU A 59 -6.15 -16.67 4.40
C LEU A 59 -5.13 -17.62 4.99
N ASP A 60 -3.87 -17.23 5.09
CA ASP A 60 -2.83 -18.04 5.75
C ASP A 60 -3.04 -18.12 7.26
N GLU A 61 -3.48 -17.05 7.93
CA GLU A 61 -3.84 -17.07 9.35
C GLU A 61 -5.00 -18.04 9.61
N LEU A 62 -6.05 -17.95 8.80
CA LEU A 62 -7.19 -18.89 8.86
C LEU A 62 -6.77 -20.34 8.61
N ARG A 63 -5.89 -20.59 7.63
CA ARG A 63 -5.41 -21.93 7.29
C ARG A 63 -4.52 -22.54 8.37
N THR A 64 -3.69 -21.71 9.02
CA THR A 64 -2.71 -22.19 10.02
C THR A 64 -3.30 -22.26 11.42
N HIS A 65 -4.20 -21.36 11.78
CA HIS A 65 -4.74 -21.25 13.14
C HIS A 65 -6.24 -21.59 13.23
N GLY A 66 -6.93 -21.80 12.10
CA GLY A 66 -8.37 -22.07 12.05
C GLY A 66 -9.26 -20.89 12.40
N ARG A 67 -8.68 -19.76 12.81
CA ARG A 67 -9.39 -18.54 13.21
C ARG A 67 -8.61 -17.30 12.79
N LEU A 68 -9.32 -16.18 12.63
CA LEU A 68 -8.77 -14.86 12.40
C LEU A 68 -8.96 -14.02 13.67
N SER A 69 -7.88 -13.43 14.17
CA SER A 69 -7.95 -12.50 15.30
C SER A 69 -7.91 -11.06 14.80
N LEU A 70 -9.10 -10.44 14.64
CA LEU A 70 -9.21 -9.04 14.23
C LEU A 70 -8.42 -8.08 15.15
N PRO A 71 -8.52 -8.18 16.51
CA PRO A 71 -7.74 -7.29 17.38
C PRO A 71 -6.23 -7.42 17.15
N MET A 72 -5.70 -8.63 17.01
CA MET A 72 -4.27 -8.82 16.72
C MET A 72 -3.90 -8.33 15.33
N PHE A 73 -4.77 -8.48 14.35
CA PHE A 73 -4.56 -7.95 13.00
C PHE A 73 -4.44 -6.42 13.05
N TYR A 74 -5.42 -5.72 13.65
CA TYR A 74 -5.38 -4.26 13.75
C TYR A 74 -4.22 -3.75 14.60
N ALA A 75 -3.90 -4.41 15.71
CA ALA A 75 -2.74 -4.04 16.53
C ALA A 75 -1.42 -4.13 15.75
N ARG A 76 -1.22 -5.18 14.95
CA ARG A 76 -0.03 -5.30 14.07
C ARG A 76 0.03 -4.16 13.05
N ARG A 77 -1.12 -3.78 12.47
CA ARG A 77 -1.20 -2.68 11.49
C ARG A 77 -0.92 -1.34 12.15
N ALA A 78 -1.55 -1.07 13.29
CA ALA A 78 -1.32 0.15 14.07
C ALA A 78 0.17 0.32 14.42
N CYS A 79 0.82 -0.71 14.94
CA CYS A 79 2.27 -0.68 15.23
C CYS A 79 3.13 -0.44 13.98
N ARG A 80 2.65 -0.81 12.79
CA ARG A 80 3.38 -0.61 11.54
C ARG A 80 3.30 0.80 11.01
N LEU A 81 2.16 1.46 11.16
CA LEU A 81 1.82 2.69 10.43
C LEU A 81 1.78 3.92 11.35
N LEU A 82 1.06 3.84 12.47
CA LEU A 82 0.82 4.99 13.33
C LEU A 82 2.12 5.64 13.88
N PRO A 83 3.14 4.91 14.37
CA PRO A 83 4.29 5.57 14.98
C PRO A 83 5.02 6.53 14.03
N ALA A 84 5.27 6.11 12.78
CA ALA A 84 5.94 6.97 11.80
C ALA A 84 5.04 8.10 11.30
N LEU A 85 3.74 7.85 11.11
CA LEU A 85 2.77 8.87 10.74
C LEU A 85 2.68 9.96 11.82
N LEU A 86 2.54 9.58 13.08
CA LEU A 86 2.43 10.52 14.20
C LEU A 86 3.68 11.40 14.34
N VAL A 87 4.88 10.81 14.18
CA VAL A 87 6.13 11.58 14.21
C VAL A 87 6.19 12.55 13.03
N MET A 88 5.85 12.12 11.83
CA MET A 88 5.84 12.98 10.65
C MET A 88 4.83 14.14 10.82
N LEU A 89 3.61 13.85 11.27
CA LEU A 89 2.60 14.88 11.54
C LEU A 89 3.03 15.84 12.66
N ALA A 90 3.65 15.34 13.73
CA ALA A 90 4.16 16.17 14.81
C ALA A 90 5.26 17.12 14.31
N VAL A 91 6.22 16.61 13.53
CA VAL A 91 7.29 17.44 12.94
C VAL A 91 6.68 18.49 12.00
N TRP A 92 5.74 18.09 11.14
CA TRP A 92 5.05 19.01 10.24
C TRP A 92 4.30 20.10 11.02
N THR A 93 3.57 19.74 12.08
CA THR A 93 2.84 20.69 12.93
C THR A 93 3.79 21.67 13.63
N VAL A 94 4.92 21.21 14.15
CA VAL A 94 5.93 22.07 14.77
C VAL A 94 6.50 23.05 13.76
N LEU A 95 6.82 22.60 12.55
CA LEU A 95 7.31 23.47 11.48
C LEU A 95 6.25 24.48 11.03
N LEU A 96 4.99 24.05 10.91
CA LEU A 96 3.87 24.94 10.62
C LEU A 96 3.79 26.06 11.66
N LEU A 97 3.75 25.74 12.95
CA LEU A 97 3.63 26.71 14.03
C LEU A 97 4.85 27.64 14.14
N ALA A 98 6.05 27.14 13.79
CA ALA A 98 7.29 27.94 13.86
C ALA A 98 7.48 28.86 12.66
N PHE A 99 6.92 28.56 11.51
CA PHE A 99 7.20 29.21 10.23
C PHE A 99 5.95 29.64 9.45
N SER A 100 4.76 29.65 10.06
CA SER A 100 3.49 30.03 9.41
C SER A 100 3.53 31.40 8.74
N ASP A 101 4.24 32.34 9.35
CA ASP A 101 4.37 33.74 8.85
C ASP A 101 5.48 33.91 7.81
N SER A 102 6.24 32.83 7.51
CA SER A 102 7.33 32.94 6.53
C SER A 102 6.79 32.86 5.10
N THR A 103 7.26 33.77 4.26
CA THR A 103 6.94 33.77 2.81
C THR A 103 7.37 32.48 2.14
N TRP A 104 8.40 31.80 2.66
CA TRP A 104 8.82 30.49 2.19
C TRP A 104 7.77 29.42 2.44
N PHE A 105 7.18 29.38 3.64
CA PHE A 105 6.16 28.39 4.01
C PHE A 105 4.83 28.67 3.29
N ALA A 106 4.49 29.94 3.09
CA ALA A 106 3.32 30.37 2.33
C ALA A 106 3.43 30.07 0.82
N ALA A 107 4.65 30.10 0.26
CA ALA A 107 4.90 29.76 -1.14
C ALA A 107 4.90 28.24 -1.42
N THR A 108 4.80 27.39 -0.38
CA THR A 108 4.71 25.93 -0.57
C THR A 108 3.26 25.53 -0.81
N PRO A 109 2.98 24.43 -1.54
CA PRO A 109 1.64 23.87 -1.64
C PRO A 109 1.09 23.51 -0.26
N GLY A 110 0.27 24.39 0.25
CA GLY A 110 -0.25 24.37 1.63
C GLY A 110 -0.59 25.75 2.13
N GLY A 111 0.08 26.74 1.57
CA GLY A 111 -0.48 28.06 1.33
C GLY A 111 -1.23 27.98 -0.01
N ASP A 112 -2.26 28.75 -0.16
CA ASP A 112 -3.08 28.85 -1.37
C ASP A 112 -2.32 29.45 -2.60
N GLY A 113 -1.00 29.59 -2.50
CA GLY A 113 -0.16 30.23 -3.51
C GLY A 113 -0.34 31.74 -3.61
N SER A 114 -1.19 32.33 -2.77
CA SER A 114 -1.45 33.79 -2.72
C SER A 114 -0.29 34.57 -2.09
N GLY A 115 0.60 33.87 -1.36
CA GLY A 115 1.62 34.52 -0.51
C GLY A 115 1.06 34.98 0.85
N ASP A 116 -0.21 34.69 1.13
CA ASP A 116 -0.85 34.98 2.41
C ASP A 116 -0.38 34.00 3.51
N PRO A 117 -0.41 34.42 4.78
CA PRO A 117 -0.10 33.56 5.91
C PRO A 117 -0.97 32.31 5.90
N VAL A 118 -0.36 31.15 6.18
CA VAL A 118 -1.08 29.86 6.23
C VAL A 118 -2.14 29.90 7.32
N ASP A 119 -3.38 29.57 7.00
CA ASP A 119 -4.42 29.38 8.00
C ASP A 119 -4.10 28.15 8.88
N ILE A 120 -3.58 28.44 10.08
CA ILE A 120 -3.19 27.42 11.06
C ILE A 120 -4.39 26.53 11.43
N SER A 121 -5.60 27.10 11.52
CA SER A 121 -6.79 26.33 11.93
C SER A 121 -7.18 25.31 10.85
N ALA A 122 -7.16 25.72 9.60
CA ALA A 122 -7.39 24.82 8.46
C ALA A 122 -6.31 23.75 8.35
N ALA A 123 -5.05 24.11 8.55
CA ALA A 123 -3.92 23.19 8.51
C ALA A 123 -3.97 22.15 9.65
N LEU A 124 -4.34 22.55 10.87
CA LEU A 124 -4.56 21.62 11.99
C LEU A 124 -5.79 20.73 11.76
N GLY A 125 -6.84 21.27 11.13
CA GLY A 125 -7.99 20.49 10.68
C GLY A 125 -7.58 19.34 9.76
N GLN A 126 -6.64 19.59 8.85
CA GLN A 126 -6.09 18.54 7.96
C GLN A 126 -5.32 17.46 8.71
N VAL A 127 -4.60 17.80 9.78
CA VAL A 127 -3.97 16.77 10.65
C VAL A 127 -5.03 15.86 11.25
N GLY A 128 -6.11 16.44 11.79
CA GLY A 128 -7.23 15.67 12.34
C GLY A 128 -7.90 14.75 11.30
N ILE A 129 -8.18 15.26 10.11
CA ILE A 129 -8.77 14.49 9.01
C ILE A 129 -7.81 13.39 8.53
N THR A 130 -6.51 13.66 8.48
CA THR A 130 -5.49 12.67 8.13
C THR A 130 -5.43 11.54 9.16
N LEU A 131 -5.48 11.85 10.45
CA LEU A 131 -5.52 10.84 11.52
C LEU A 131 -6.81 10.01 11.50
N ALA A 132 -7.91 10.61 11.04
CA ALA A 132 -9.19 9.91 10.82
C ALA A 132 -9.23 9.12 9.50
N TYR A 133 -8.13 9.12 8.72
CA TYR A 133 -8.08 8.51 7.38
C TYR A 133 -9.17 9.01 6.44
N GLY A 134 -9.56 10.29 6.55
CA GLY A 134 -10.57 10.94 5.72
C GLY A 134 -10.02 11.85 4.61
N ALA A 135 -8.70 12.03 4.54
CA ALA A 135 -8.04 13.01 3.66
C ALA A 135 -8.44 12.87 2.17
N ASN A 136 -8.59 11.65 1.67
CA ASN A 136 -8.99 11.41 0.29
C ASN A 136 -10.38 11.96 -0.06
N TRP A 137 -11.31 11.95 0.88
CA TRP A 137 -12.66 12.49 0.67
C TRP A 137 -12.69 14.01 0.64
N VAL A 138 -11.80 14.67 1.40
CA VAL A 138 -11.62 16.13 1.33
C VAL A 138 -11.22 16.54 -0.08
N TYR A 139 -10.24 15.86 -0.68
CA TYR A 139 -9.84 16.12 -2.07
C TYR A 139 -10.89 15.71 -3.08
N ALA A 140 -11.56 14.58 -2.88
CA ALA A 140 -12.63 14.11 -3.75
C ALA A 140 -13.81 15.10 -3.81
N LEU A 141 -14.02 15.88 -2.76
CA LEU A 141 -15.08 16.89 -2.69
C LEU A 141 -14.62 18.31 -3.09
N GLY A 142 -13.40 18.45 -3.60
CA GLY A 142 -12.91 19.69 -4.19
C GLY A 142 -12.34 20.71 -3.20
N SER A 143 -11.89 20.26 -2.03
CA SER A 143 -11.35 21.15 -0.99
C SER A 143 -9.86 21.47 -1.18
N GLY A 144 -9.45 21.88 -2.38
CA GLY A 144 -8.18 22.55 -2.63
C GLY A 144 -6.87 21.76 -2.45
N ASP A 145 -5.77 22.41 -2.79
CA ASP A 145 -4.42 21.90 -2.56
C ASP A 145 -4.07 21.94 -1.07
N ALA A 146 -3.50 20.86 -0.56
CA ALA A 146 -3.15 20.77 0.84
C ALA A 146 -1.76 20.15 1.03
N PRO A 147 -1.01 20.59 2.04
CA PRO A 147 0.37 20.19 2.27
C PRO A 147 0.53 18.70 2.53
N LEU A 148 -0.52 18.05 2.98
CA LEU A 148 -0.56 16.61 3.27
C LEU A 148 -1.28 15.82 2.17
N ALA A 149 -1.43 16.40 0.96
CA ALA A 149 -2.22 15.83 -0.13
C ALA A 149 -1.85 14.38 -0.44
N HIS A 150 -0.55 14.02 -0.46
CA HIS A 150 -0.10 12.67 -0.76
C HIS A 150 -0.71 11.59 0.16
N LEU A 151 -1.13 11.94 1.38
CA LEU A 151 -1.70 10.99 2.34
C LEU A 151 -3.11 10.49 1.98
N TRP A 152 -3.71 11.02 0.91
CA TRP A 152 -4.98 10.53 0.39
C TRP A 152 -4.94 9.03 0.08
N SER A 153 -3.84 8.55 -0.51
CA SER A 153 -3.72 7.14 -0.86
C SER A 153 -3.58 6.24 0.35
N LEU A 154 -2.92 6.73 1.41
CA LEU A 154 -2.87 6.05 2.70
C LEU A 154 -4.27 5.94 3.32
N ALA A 155 -5.09 6.99 3.22
CA ALA A 155 -6.47 6.97 3.69
C ALA A 155 -7.29 5.88 2.97
N VAL A 156 -7.19 5.80 1.64
CA VAL A 156 -7.85 4.74 0.84
C VAL A 156 -7.39 3.34 1.28
N GLU A 157 -6.09 3.13 1.47
CA GLU A 157 -5.56 1.85 1.94
C GLU A 157 -6.08 1.48 3.34
N GLU A 158 -6.07 2.40 4.30
CA GLU A 158 -6.50 2.10 5.67
C GLU A 158 -8.00 1.87 5.77
N GLN A 159 -8.82 2.60 5.01
CA GLN A 159 -10.25 2.31 4.88
C GLN A 159 -10.48 0.88 4.36
N PHE A 160 -9.73 0.46 3.34
CA PHE A 160 -9.78 -0.92 2.86
C PHE A 160 -9.37 -1.91 3.96
N TYR A 161 -8.29 -1.66 4.70
CA TYR A 161 -7.80 -2.56 5.74
C TYR A 161 -8.74 -2.69 6.94
N VAL A 162 -9.56 -1.67 7.23
CA VAL A 162 -10.61 -1.75 8.26
C VAL A 162 -11.74 -2.68 7.80
N VAL A 163 -12.18 -2.55 6.57
CA VAL A 163 -13.36 -3.28 6.05
C VAL A 163 -13.00 -4.68 5.56
N TRP A 164 -11.83 -4.86 4.94
CA TRP A 164 -11.47 -6.07 4.22
C TRP A 164 -11.41 -7.36 5.07
N PRO A 165 -10.87 -7.37 6.31
CA PRO A 165 -10.90 -8.57 7.14
C PRO A 165 -12.32 -9.05 7.45
N LEU A 166 -13.29 -8.15 7.60
CA LEU A 166 -14.70 -8.47 7.80
C LEU A 166 -15.30 -9.10 6.55
N ILE A 167 -14.99 -8.54 5.37
CA ILE A 167 -15.38 -9.14 4.08
C ILE A 167 -14.78 -10.54 3.92
N VAL A 168 -13.51 -10.76 4.28
CA VAL A 168 -12.87 -12.08 4.23
C VAL A 168 -13.60 -13.08 5.13
N LEU A 169 -14.03 -12.69 6.34
CA LEU A 169 -14.84 -13.53 7.24
C LEU A 169 -16.20 -13.92 6.63
N LEU A 170 -16.80 -13.07 5.79
CA LEU A 170 -18.00 -13.42 5.03
C LEU A 170 -17.65 -14.35 3.85
N LEU A 171 -16.59 -14.05 3.11
CA LEU A 171 -16.17 -14.84 1.95
C LEU A 171 -15.80 -16.28 2.30
N ILE A 172 -15.22 -16.54 3.49
CA ILE A 172 -14.85 -17.89 3.89
C ILE A 172 -16.06 -18.80 4.12
N LYS A 173 -17.26 -18.25 4.33
CA LYS A 173 -18.50 -19.00 4.40
C LYS A 173 -18.88 -19.60 3.03
N LEU A 174 -18.37 -19.05 1.94
CA LEU A 174 -18.56 -19.57 0.59
C LEU A 174 -17.57 -20.69 0.26
N PRO A 175 -17.94 -21.62 -0.63
CA PRO A 175 -16.98 -22.57 -1.20
C PRO A 175 -15.79 -21.85 -1.82
N ALA A 176 -14.57 -22.37 -1.64
CA ALA A 176 -13.33 -21.70 -2.07
C ALA A 176 -13.33 -21.30 -3.55
N ALA A 177 -14.03 -22.06 -4.41
CA ALA A 177 -14.16 -21.77 -5.84
C ALA A 177 -15.04 -20.53 -6.11
N ARG A 178 -15.99 -20.22 -5.23
CA ARG A 178 -16.96 -19.12 -5.41
C ARG A 178 -16.53 -17.81 -4.79
N ARG A 179 -15.55 -17.79 -3.89
CA ARG A 179 -15.09 -16.58 -3.15
C ARG A 179 -14.60 -15.44 -4.06
N VAL A 180 -14.14 -15.79 -5.24
CA VAL A 180 -13.59 -14.82 -6.19
C VAL A 180 -14.68 -13.95 -6.83
N TRP A 181 -15.90 -14.49 -7.02
CA TRP A 181 -16.94 -13.83 -7.80
C TRP A 181 -17.49 -12.55 -7.15
N PRO A 182 -17.83 -12.52 -5.85
CA PRO A 182 -18.23 -11.27 -5.19
C PRO A 182 -17.16 -10.18 -5.26
N VAL A 183 -15.87 -10.57 -5.16
CA VAL A 183 -14.76 -9.62 -5.23
C VAL A 183 -14.57 -9.09 -6.64
N LEU A 184 -14.73 -9.94 -7.67
CA LEU A 184 -14.74 -9.51 -9.07
C LEU A 184 -15.90 -8.57 -9.38
N ALA A 185 -17.10 -8.84 -8.83
CA ALA A 185 -18.24 -7.94 -9.00
C ALA A 185 -17.97 -6.57 -8.37
N LEU A 186 -17.42 -6.51 -7.15
CA LEU A 186 -17.01 -5.25 -6.53
C LEU A 186 -15.92 -4.54 -7.33
N ALA A 187 -14.94 -5.27 -7.86
CA ALA A 187 -13.89 -4.70 -8.70
C ALA A 187 -14.44 -4.14 -10.02
N ALA A 188 -15.41 -4.83 -10.64
CA ALA A 188 -16.10 -4.35 -11.84
C ALA A 188 -16.88 -3.06 -11.55
N VAL A 189 -17.64 -3.02 -10.44
CA VAL A 189 -18.33 -1.80 -10.02
C VAL A 189 -17.33 -0.67 -9.82
N SER A 190 -16.25 -0.89 -9.03
CA SER A 190 -15.22 0.12 -8.80
C SER A 190 -14.56 0.62 -10.09
N ALA A 191 -14.37 -0.25 -11.09
CA ALA A 191 -13.79 0.10 -12.37
C ALA A 191 -14.75 0.87 -13.30
N THR A 192 -16.06 0.74 -13.12
CA THR A 192 -17.08 1.42 -13.95
C THR A 192 -17.50 2.77 -13.37
N LEU A 193 -17.42 2.95 -12.06
CA LEU A 193 -17.81 4.22 -11.40
C LEU A 193 -17.12 5.46 -12.00
N PRO A 194 -15.82 5.44 -12.38
CA PRO A 194 -15.19 6.59 -13.03
C PRO A 194 -15.95 7.13 -14.24
N PHE A 195 -16.51 6.25 -15.08
CA PHE A 195 -17.27 6.65 -16.25
C PHE A 195 -18.61 7.26 -15.87
N VAL A 196 -19.31 6.64 -14.91
CA VAL A 196 -20.59 7.15 -14.41
C VAL A 196 -20.41 8.54 -13.79
N TYR A 197 -19.33 8.76 -13.05
CA TYR A 197 -19.06 10.05 -12.41
C TYR A 197 -18.63 11.11 -13.43
N TYR A 198 -17.84 10.72 -14.42
CA TYR A 198 -17.41 11.62 -15.49
C TYR A 198 -18.59 12.11 -16.33
N ASP A 199 -19.48 11.20 -16.75
CA ASP A 199 -20.71 11.52 -17.49
C ASP A 199 -21.70 12.32 -16.62
N GLY A 200 -21.72 12.09 -15.30
CA GLY A 200 -22.50 12.83 -14.33
C GLY A 200 -21.92 14.20 -13.95
N GLY A 201 -20.83 14.64 -14.60
CA GLY A 201 -20.24 15.97 -14.36
C GLY A 201 -19.47 16.11 -13.05
N LEU A 202 -19.23 15.01 -12.33
CA LEU A 202 -18.38 15.03 -11.15
C LEU A 202 -16.91 15.15 -11.59
N GLY A 203 -16.20 16.15 -11.11
CA GLY A 203 -14.83 16.47 -11.54
C GLY A 203 -13.84 15.31 -11.43
N THR A 204 -12.72 15.43 -12.13
CA THR A 204 -11.64 14.43 -12.14
C THR A 204 -11.09 14.10 -10.77
N ASP A 205 -11.16 15.03 -9.81
CA ASP A 205 -10.70 14.84 -8.43
C ASP A 205 -11.58 13.85 -7.67
N ARG A 206 -12.92 13.95 -7.84
CA ARG A 206 -13.84 12.96 -7.28
C ARG A 206 -13.53 11.54 -7.77
N ILE A 207 -13.19 11.43 -9.03
CA ILE A 207 -12.82 10.15 -9.66
C ILE A 207 -11.47 9.67 -9.15
N TYR A 208 -10.49 10.57 -9.04
CA TYR A 208 -9.10 10.20 -8.72
C TYR A 208 -8.89 9.89 -7.23
N PHE A 209 -9.57 10.59 -6.32
CA PHE A 209 -9.38 10.46 -4.87
C PHE A 209 -10.41 9.56 -4.20
N GLY A 210 -11.53 9.25 -4.83
CA GLY A 210 -12.60 8.44 -4.25
C GLY A 210 -12.17 7.02 -3.90
N THR A 211 -12.47 6.54 -2.70
CA THR A 211 -12.17 5.16 -2.29
C THR A 211 -12.90 4.14 -3.17
N ASP A 212 -14.12 4.43 -3.54
CA ASP A 212 -14.97 3.59 -4.38
C ASP A 212 -14.40 3.35 -5.78
N THR A 213 -13.80 4.37 -6.39
CA THR A 213 -13.14 4.27 -7.70
C THR A 213 -11.74 3.67 -7.61
N ARG A 214 -11.00 3.95 -6.51
CA ARG A 214 -9.62 3.47 -6.32
C ARG A 214 -9.52 2.07 -5.73
N ALA A 215 -10.60 1.55 -5.13
CA ALA A 215 -10.64 0.20 -4.56
C ALA A 215 -10.36 -0.89 -5.61
N VAL A 216 -10.54 -0.63 -6.91
CA VAL A 216 -10.27 -1.58 -8.00
C VAL A 216 -8.88 -2.20 -7.90
N GLY A 217 -7.86 -1.43 -7.55
CA GLY A 217 -6.49 -1.93 -7.38
C GLY A 217 -6.39 -3.00 -6.28
N MET A 218 -6.90 -2.69 -5.09
CA MET A 218 -6.86 -3.60 -3.94
C MET A 218 -7.77 -4.81 -4.14
N LEU A 219 -8.95 -4.62 -4.75
CA LEU A 219 -9.88 -5.70 -5.05
C LEU A 219 -9.29 -6.69 -6.07
N LEU A 220 -8.63 -6.22 -7.14
CA LEU A 220 -7.93 -7.09 -8.09
C LEU A 220 -6.72 -7.78 -7.45
N GLY A 221 -6.01 -7.10 -6.54
CA GLY A 221 -5.00 -7.72 -5.70
C GLY A 221 -5.55 -8.86 -4.84
N ALA A 222 -6.73 -8.66 -4.24
CA ALA A 222 -7.42 -9.67 -3.46
C ALA A 222 -7.90 -10.87 -4.33
N VAL A 223 -8.42 -10.61 -5.53
CA VAL A 223 -8.74 -11.65 -6.53
C VAL A 223 -7.51 -12.49 -6.85
N ALA A 224 -6.36 -11.83 -7.08
CA ALA A 224 -5.10 -12.51 -7.31
C ALA A 224 -4.69 -13.40 -6.13
N ALA A 225 -4.85 -12.92 -4.89
CA ALA A 225 -4.54 -13.68 -3.67
C ALA A 225 -5.48 -14.88 -3.46
N LEU A 226 -6.79 -14.70 -3.63
CA LEU A 226 -7.79 -15.76 -3.51
C LEU A 226 -7.52 -16.93 -4.49
N THR A 227 -7.23 -16.57 -5.75
CA THR A 227 -6.91 -17.55 -6.79
C THR A 227 -5.57 -18.23 -6.55
N TRP A 228 -4.55 -17.49 -6.17
CA TRP A 228 -3.22 -17.98 -5.85
C TRP A 228 -3.25 -18.92 -4.64
N HIS A 229 -3.85 -18.48 -3.52
CA HIS A 229 -3.94 -19.25 -2.29
C HIS A 229 -4.69 -20.58 -2.50
N ARG A 230 -5.82 -20.57 -3.23
CA ARG A 230 -6.58 -21.79 -3.57
C ARG A 230 -5.72 -22.79 -4.33
N ARG A 231 -4.95 -22.36 -5.33
CA ARG A 231 -4.09 -23.25 -6.13
C ARG A 231 -2.96 -23.84 -5.30
N ARG A 232 -2.27 -23.00 -4.54
CA ARG A 232 -1.19 -23.44 -3.65
C ARG A 232 -1.67 -24.40 -2.57
N SER A 233 -2.85 -24.16 -1.99
CA SER A 233 -3.42 -25.04 -0.96
C SER A 233 -3.83 -26.42 -1.49
N THR A 234 -4.11 -26.53 -2.79
CA THR A 234 -4.46 -27.81 -3.46
C THR A 234 -3.28 -28.47 -4.17
N GLY A 235 -2.05 -27.98 -3.97
CA GLY A 235 -0.85 -28.51 -4.61
C GLY A 235 -0.77 -28.27 -6.14
N ARG A 236 -1.66 -27.47 -6.70
CA ARG A 236 -1.65 -27.16 -8.14
C ARG A 236 -0.50 -26.23 -8.48
N PRO A 237 0.20 -26.44 -9.61
CA PRO A 237 1.29 -25.56 -10.03
C PRO A 237 0.77 -24.16 -10.35
N SER A 238 1.68 -23.18 -10.35
CA SER A 238 1.40 -21.83 -10.83
C SER A 238 0.79 -21.90 -12.24
N TRP A 239 -0.40 -21.32 -12.40
CA TRP A 239 -1.13 -21.34 -13.67
C TRP A 239 -0.81 -20.17 -14.57
N ARG A 240 -0.04 -19.19 -14.06
CA ARG A 240 0.27 -17.97 -14.81
C ARG A 240 1.44 -18.23 -15.75
N PRO A 241 1.22 -18.19 -17.07
CA PRO A 241 2.31 -18.24 -18.04
C PRO A 241 3.28 -17.08 -17.82
N THR A 242 4.56 -17.34 -18.00
CA THR A 242 5.61 -16.29 -17.95
C THR A 242 5.28 -15.11 -18.87
N ALA A 243 4.72 -15.40 -20.05
CA ALA A 243 4.28 -14.37 -21.01
C ALA A 243 3.27 -13.37 -20.41
N ARG A 244 2.28 -13.83 -19.63
CA ARG A 244 1.30 -12.92 -19.00
C ARG A 244 1.93 -11.97 -18.01
N ALA A 245 2.90 -12.43 -17.22
CA ALA A 245 3.62 -11.58 -16.28
C ALA A 245 4.46 -10.53 -17.01
N TRP A 246 5.12 -10.89 -18.10
CA TRP A 246 5.87 -9.95 -18.94
C TRP A 246 4.95 -8.96 -19.63
N VAL A 247 3.83 -9.40 -20.23
CA VAL A 247 2.81 -8.49 -20.81
C VAL A 247 2.31 -7.52 -19.75
N GLY A 248 1.97 -8.00 -18.56
CA GLY A 248 1.54 -7.12 -17.45
C GLY A 248 2.64 -6.12 -17.07
N PHE A 249 3.88 -6.56 -16.91
CA PHE A 249 4.98 -5.67 -16.57
C PHE A 249 5.24 -4.63 -17.69
N THR A 250 5.27 -5.06 -18.94
CA THR A 250 5.42 -4.15 -20.09
C THR A 250 4.28 -3.12 -20.15
N LEU A 251 3.04 -3.53 -19.90
CA LEU A 251 1.90 -2.61 -19.89
C LEU A 251 2.02 -1.56 -18.77
N ILE A 252 2.48 -1.95 -17.59
CA ILE A 252 2.80 -1.00 -16.51
C ILE A 252 3.85 0.01 -16.98
N VAL A 253 4.92 -0.46 -17.63
CA VAL A 253 5.98 0.41 -18.14
C VAL A 253 5.49 1.33 -19.25
N VAL A 254 4.61 0.85 -20.14
CA VAL A 254 4.00 1.68 -21.19
C VAL A 254 3.18 2.81 -20.56
N PHE A 255 2.36 2.51 -19.55
CA PHE A 255 1.58 3.55 -18.85
C PHE A 255 2.49 4.54 -18.10
N LEU A 256 3.58 4.06 -17.50
CA LEU A 256 4.58 4.89 -16.84
C LEU A 256 5.22 5.91 -17.80
N LEU A 257 5.53 5.49 -19.02
CA LEU A 257 6.28 6.31 -19.97
C LEU A 257 5.38 7.17 -20.87
N ALA A 258 4.13 6.73 -21.12
CA ALA A 258 3.27 7.33 -22.13
C ALA A 258 2.05 8.07 -21.55
N VAL A 259 1.59 7.76 -20.33
CA VAL A 259 0.32 8.29 -19.81
C VAL A 259 0.58 9.28 -18.67
N GLY A 260 0.66 10.55 -19.03
CA GLY A 260 0.74 11.65 -18.07
C GLY A 260 -0.62 12.00 -17.44
N ASN A 261 -0.78 13.27 -17.03
CA ASN A 261 -2.04 13.77 -16.50
C ASN A 261 -3.10 13.88 -17.62
N GLY A 262 -4.35 13.54 -17.30
CA GLY A 262 -5.46 13.61 -18.23
C GLY A 262 -6.54 12.56 -17.96
N PRO A 263 -7.60 12.53 -18.77
CA PRO A 263 -8.74 11.63 -18.57
C PRO A 263 -8.34 10.15 -18.51
N VAL A 264 -7.37 9.72 -19.32
CA VAL A 264 -6.88 8.34 -19.33
C VAL A 264 -6.36 7.92 -17.95
N LYS A 265 -5.62 8.82 -17.26
CA LYS A 265 -5.13 8.58 -15.89
C LYS A 265 -6.28 8.33 -14.92
N SER A 266 -7.36 9.09 -15.00
CA SER A 266 -8.46 9.03 -14.04
C SER A 266 -9.49 7.94 -14.37
N LEU A 267 -9.82 7.77 -15.66
CA LEU A 267 -10.93 6.90 -16.08
C LEU A 267 -10.52 5.42 -16.18
N ILE A 268 -9.44 5.12 -16.87
CA ILE A 268 -9.06 3.73 -17.18
C ILE A 268 -7.73 3.30 -16.57
N GLY A 269 -6.85 4.26 -16.29
CA GLY A 269 -5.49 3.98 -15.83
C GLY A 269 -5.43 3.04 -14.64
N PRO A 270 -6.14 3.32 -13.52
CA PRO A 270 -6.13 2.48 -12.34
C PRO A 270 -6.56 1.04 -12.61
N ALA A 271 -7.62 0.84 -13.39
CA ALA A 271 -8.12 -0.50 -13.71
C ALA A 271 -7.13 -1.28 -14.59
N VAL A 272 -6.57 -0.64 -15.63
CA VAL A 272 -5.61 -1.27 -16.56
C VAL A 272 -4.32 -1.64 -15.82
N VAL A 273 -3.77 -0.71 -15.04
CA VAL A 273 -2.55 -0.96 -14.25
C VAL A 273 -2.79 -2.06 -13.22
N ALA A 274 -3.96 -2.06 -12.57
CA ALA A 274 -4.30 -3.10 -11.61
C ALA A 274 -4.46 -4.49 -12.26
N LEU A 275 -5.10 -4.58 -13.43
CA LEU A 275 -5.19 -5.81 -14.22
C LEU A 275 -3.79 -6.32 -14.64
N ALA A 276 -2.90 -5.41 -15.00
CA ALA A 276 -1.52 -5.73 -15.33
C ALA A 276 -0.73 -6.22 -14.08
N ALA A 277 -0.78 -5.47 -12.99
CA ALA A 277 -0.07 -5.81 -11.75
C ALA A 277 -0.56 -7.11 -11.12
N MET A 278 -1.86 -7.42 -11.20
CA MET A 278 -2.39 -8.71 -10.74
C MET A 278 -1.85 -9.92 -11.51
N GLN A 279 -1.24 -9.76 -12.69
CA GLN A 279 -0.52 -10.82 -13.38
C GLN A 279 0.92 -10.96 -12.86
N VAL A 280 1.53 -9.86 -12.47
CA VAL A 280 2.94 -9.78 -12.05
C VAL A 280 3.11 -10.29 -10.61
N VAL A 281 2.30 -9.79 -9.67
CA VAL A 281 2.48 -10.02 -8.22
C VAL A 281 2.52 -11.51 -7.83
N PRO A 282 1.51 -12.35 -8.15
CA PRO A 282 1.57 -13.77 -7.79
C PRO A 282 2.63 -14.55 -8.58
N TYR A 283 2.99 -14.11 -9.78
CA TYR A 283 4.08 -14.70 -10.55
C TYR A 283 5.43 -14.53 -9.83
N LEU A 284 5.72 -13.36 -9.29
CA LEU A 284 6.95 -13.08 -8.53
C LEU A 284 7.04 -13.95 -7.27
N VAL A 285 5.91 -14.22 -6.59
CA VAL A 285 5.87 -15.12 -5.43
C VAL A 285 6.14 -16.57 -5.82
N ASP A 286 5.54 -17.02 -6.92
CA ASP A 286 5.63 -18.42 -7.36
C ASP A 286 6.95 -18.76 -8.06
N ARG A 287 7.61 -17.77 -8.66
CA ARG A 287 8.84 -17.96 -9.46
C ARG A 287 9.96 -17.01 -9.05
N PRO A 288 10.50 -17.16 -7.82
CA PRO A 288 11.54 -16.26 -7.30
C PRO A 288 12.84 -16.30 -8.11
N SER A 289 13.11 -17.40 -8.83
CA SER A 289 14.26 -17.55 -9.69
C SER A 289 14.05 -17.08 -11.15
N SER A 290 12.90 -16.52 -11.48
CA SER A 290 12.64 -15.98 -12.82
C SER A 290 13.50 -14.74 -13.12
N ARG A 291 13.70 -14.44 -14.43
CA ARG A 291 14.45 -13.23 -14.83
C ARG A 291 13.83 -11.94 -14.26
N LEU A 292 12.49 -11.83 -14.28
CA LEU A 292 11.78 -10.68 -13.72
C LEU A 292 11.99 -10.58 -12.20
N ALA A 293 11.86 -11.69 -11.47
CA ALA A 293 12.07 -11.69 -10.01
C ALA A 293 13.52 -11.34 -9.65
N ARG A 294 14.51 -11.89 -10.36
CA ARG A 294 15.93 -11.58 -10.13
C ARG A 294 16.27 -10.11 -10.44
N GLY A 295 15.66 -9.52 -11.48
CA GLY A 295 15.82 -8.10 -11.78
C GLY A 295 15.29 -7.19 -10.67
N LEU A 296 14.24 -7.62 -9.96
CA LEU A 296 13.66 -6.90 -8.83
C LEU A 296 14.33 -7.22 -7.48
N ASP A 297 15.08 -8.30 -7.37
CA ASP A 297 15.75 -8.72 -6.12
C ASP A 297 17.08 -7.98 -5.87
N GLY A 298 17.32 -6.86 -6.56
CA GLY A 298 18.48 -6.02 -6.36
C GLY A 298 18.49 -5.36 -4.97
N ARG A 299 19.67 -5.34 -4.31
CA ARG A 299 19.82 -4.82 -2.93
C ARG A 299 19.22 -3.43 -2.72
N VAL A 300 19.37 -2.53 -3.70
CA VAL A 300 18.86 -1.15 -3.63
C VAL A 300 17.32 -1.14 -3.68
N LEU A 301 16.71 -1.84 -4.65
CA LEU A 301 15.25 -1.90 -4.77
C LEU A 301 14.60 -2.56 -3.55
N VAL A 302 15.18 -3.64 -3.06
CA VAL A 302 14.69 -4.33 -1.85
C VAL A 302 14.82 -3.42 -0.63
N TRP A 303 15.93 -2.69 -0.49
CA TRP A 303 16.13 -1.73 0.60
C TRP A 303 15.09 -0.61 0.57
N LEU A 304 14.84 -0.03 -0.61
CA LEU A 304 13.81 0.99 -0.83
C LEU A 304 12.41 0.44 -0.53
N GLY A 305 12.08 -0.75 -1.02
CA GLY A 305 10.78 -1.36 -0.81
C GLY A 305 10.45 -1.65 0.64
N GLN A 306 11.46 -2.06 1.43
CA GLN A 306 11.29 -2.30 2.86
C GLN A 306 11.05 -1.01 3.65
N ARG A 307 11.54 0.13 3.15
CA ARG A 307 11.39 1.47 3.74
C ARG A 307 10.41 2.36 2.97
N SER A 308 9.66 1.76 2.04
CA SER A 308 8.78 2.51 1.15
C SER A 308 7.77 3.38 1.89
N TYR A 309 7.31 2.95 3.06
CA TYR A 309 6.39 3.72 3.88
C TYR A 309 7.04 5.00 4.43
N ALA A 310 8.22 4.88 5.02
CA ALA A 310 8.95 6.04 5.53
C ALA A 310 9.30 7.04 4.42
N VAL A 311 9.85 6.54 3.29
CA VAL A 311 10.15 7.42 2.14
C VAL A 311 8.88 8.11 1.66
N TYR A 312 7.76 7.39 1.57
CA TYR A 312 6.47 7.93 1.13
C TYR A 312 5.95 9.03 2.05
N LEU A 313 6.11 8.92 3.35
CA LEU A 313 5.69 9.95 4.30
C LEU A 313 6.47 11.26 4.13
N TRP A 314 7.79 11.19 3.90
CA TRP A 314 8.65 12.37 3.91
C TRP A 314 8.86 13.03 2.54
N HIS A 315 8.89 12.24 1.45
CA HIS A 315 9.30 12.75 0.14
C HIS A 315 8.43 13.89 -0.39
N TYR A 316 7.13 13.84 -0.18
CA TYR A 316 6.21 14.83 -0.71
C TYR A 316 6.36 16.19 0.00
N LEU A 317 6.51 16.17 1.32
CA LEU A 317 6.79 17.38 2.09
C LEU A 317 8.07 18.04 1.61
N LEU A 318 9.12 17.24 1.35
CA LEU A 318 10.38 17.77 0.84
C LEU A 318 10.27 18.24 -0.61
N ALA A 319 9.52 17.53 -1.45
CA ALA A 319 9.28 17.97 -2.83
C ALA A 319 8.55 19.30 -2.87
N THR A 320 7.58 19.51 -1.98
CA THR A 320 6.84 20.76 -1.89
C THR A 320 7.69 21.89 -1.28
N TRP A 321 8.36 21.66 -0.16
CA TRP A 321 9.17 22.68 0.52
C TRP A 321 10.39 23.13 -0.27
N LEU A 322 10.97 22.25 -1.09
CA LEU A 322 12.12 22.61 -1.92
C LEU A 322 11.73 23.07 -3.32
N ASN A 323 10.44 23.11 -3.64
CA ASN A 323 9.95 23.54 -4.96
C ASN A 323 10.39 24.96 -5.39
N PRO A 324 10.55 25.96 -4.48
CA PRO A 324 11.04 27.27 -4.86
C PRO A 324 12.52 27.28 -5.30
N LEU A 325 13.30 26.23 -5.00
CA LEU A 325 14.68 26.11 -5.44
C LEU A 325 14.79 25.63 -6.89
N PRO A 326 15.88 25.97 -7.61
CA PRO A 326 16.14 25.40 -8.92
C PRO A 326 16.14 23.86 -8.89
N SER A 327 15.56 23.22 -9.90
CA SER A 327 15.41 21.76 -9.96
C SER A 327 16.72 20.98 -9.84
N LEU A 328 17.83 21.59 -10.30
CA LEU A 328 19.19 21.01 -10.13
C LEU A 328 19.60 20.90 -8.66
N VAL A 329 19.01 21.66 -7.75
CA VAL A 329 19.27 21.61 -6.31
C VAL A 329 18.13 20.89 -5.58
N SER A 330 16.88 21.25 -5.85
CA SER A 330 15.71 20.73 -5.13
C SER A 330 15.57 19.21 -5.28
N ILE A 331 15.80 18.66 -6.47
CA ILE A 331 15.65 17.23 -6.73
C ILE A 331 16.69 16.39 -5.96
N PRO A 332 18.02 16.59 -6.16
CA PRO A 332 19.01 15.78 -5.47
C PRO A 332 18.97 15.97 -3.94
N VAL A 333 18.79 17.21 -3.46
CA VAL A 333 18.70 17.49 -2.03
C VAL A 333 17.44 16.87 -1.44
N GLY A 334 16.28 17.02 -2.08
CA GLY A 334 15.01 16.48 -1.62
C GLY A 334 15.00 14.94 -1.60
N VAL A 335 15.55 14.30 -2.63
CA VAL A 335 15.69 12.84 -2.66
C VAL A 335 16.64 12.36 -1.57
N ALA A 336 17.81 12.98 -1.42
CA ALA A 336 18.77 12.61 -0.38
C ALA A 336 18.19 12.79 1.03
N ALA A 337 17.53 13.92 1.29
CA ALA A 337 16.86 14.19 2.55
C ALA A 337 15.71 13.20 2.83
N SER A 338 14.91 12.85 1.81
CA SER A 338 13.86 11.84 1.93
C SER A 338 14.41 10.48 2.34
N LEU A 339 15.53 10.06 1.74
CA LEU A 339 16.18 8.79 2.07
C LEU A 339 16.82 8.83 3.47
N ALA A 340 17.42 9.95 3.87
CA ALA A 340 18.00 10.12 5.20
C ALA A 340 16.93 10.09 6.29
N LEU A 341 15.82 10.84 6.13
CA LEU A 341 14.69 10.83 7.05
C LEU A 341 14.03 9.44 7.10
N ALA A 342 13.87 8.77 5.97
CA ALA A 342 13.35 7.41 5.93
C ALA A 342 14.25 6.40 6.63
N TRP A 343 15.58 6.54 6.50
CA TRP A 343 16.53 5.71 7.24
C TRP A 343 16.41 5.95 8.75
N ALA A 344 16.33 7.22 9.16
CA ALA A 344 16.18 7.63 10.55
C ALA A 344 14.86 7.10 11.14
N SER A 345 13.73 7.32 10.44
CA SER A 345 12.41 6.80 10.81
C SER A 345 12.42 5.27 10.95
N TRP A 346 12.99 4.58 9.97
CA TRP A 346 13.11 3.12 10.04
C TRP A 346 13.94 2.66 11.23
N ARG A 347 15.08 3.31 11.50
CA ARG A 347 16.03 2.91 12.55
C ARG A 347 15.47 3.12 13.95
N TRP A 348 14.80 4.24 14.18
CA TRP A 348 14.43 4.68 15.52
C TRP A 348 12.94 4.55 15.83
N ILE A 349 12.07 4.51 14.82
CA ILE A 349 10.62 4.49 15.00
C ILE A 349 10.01 3.18 14.51
N GLU A 350 10.11 2.87 13.21
CA GLU A 350 9.41 1.73 12.63
C GLU A 350 9.97 0.38 13.08
N SER A 351 11.30 0.21 13.07
CA SER A 351 11.94 -1.05 13.45
C SER A 351 11.65 -1.46 14.90
N PRO A 352 11.70 -0.55 15.91
CA PRO A 352 11.26 -0.85 17.28
C PRO A 352 9.77 -1.21 17.35
N ALA A 353 8.90 -0.44 16.71
CA ALA A 353 7.47 -0.70 16.68
C ALA A 353 7.13 -2.05 16.03
N LEU A 354 7.81 -2.40 14.94
CA LEU A 354 7.68 -3.72 14.30
C LEU A 354 8.19 -4.87 15.17
N ARG A 355 9.22 -4.66 15.99
CA ARG A 355 9.63 -5.66 16.99
C ARG A 355 8.56 -5.85 18.06
N TYR A 356 7.99 -4.76 18.55
CA TYR A 356 6.88 -4.80 19.49
C TYR A 356 5.65 -5.50 18.91
N SER A 357 5.32 -5.29 17.63
CA SER A 357 4.18 -5.90 16.95
C SER A 357 4.22 -7.43 16.92
N ARG A 358 5.41 -8.05 17.11
CA ARG A 358 5.55 -9.51 17.16
C ARG A 358 4.78 -10.13 18.33
N ARG A 359 4.47 -9.37 19.39
CA ARG A 359 3.64 -9.81 20.53
C ARG A 359 2.20 -10.09 20.13
N PHE A 360 1.74 -9.49 19.04
CA PHE A 360 0.38 -9.68 18.49
C PHE A 360 0.33 -10.76 17.40
N ARG A 361 1.31 -11.65 17.32
CA ARG A 361 1.21 -12.81 16.42
C ARG A 361 0.34 -13.86 17.06
N PRO A 362 -0.59 -14.50 16.29
CA PRO A 362 -1.33 -15.63 16.81
C PRO A 362 -0.37 -16.72 17.25
N MET A 363 -0.54 -17.23 18.47
CA MET A 363 0.23 -18.38 18.92
C MET A 363 -0.18 -19.59 18.08
N PRO A 364 0.77 -20.47 17.67
CA PRO A 364 0.43 -21.75 17.11
C PRO A 364 -0.53 -22.49 18.04
N PRO A 365 -1.53 -23.22 17.53
CA PRO A 365 -2.33 -24.08 18.38
C PRO A 365 -1.37 -24.96 19.19
N ALA A 366 -1.58 -25.01 20.52
CA ALA A 366 -0.78 -25.86 21.41
C ALA A 366 -0.70 -27.24 20.77
N ALA A 367 0.52 -27.72 20.55
CA ALA A 367 0.70 -29.08 20.08
C ALA A 367 -0.06 -29.98 21.07
N VAL A 368 -1.08 -30.68 20.58
CA VAL A 368 -1.74 -31.73 21.36
C VAL A 368 -0.62 -32.69 21.70
N MET A 369 -0.13 -32.63 22.92
CA MET A 369 0.86 -33.60 23.39
C MET A 369 0.26 -34.98 23.16
N PRO A 370 0.98 -35.89 22.52
CA PRO A 370 0.52 -37.26 22.39
C PRO A 370 0.23 -37.77 23.80
N GLN A 371 -0.98 -38.25 24.07
CA GLN A 371 -1.33 -38.94 25.29
C GLN A 371 -0.68 -40.34 25.33
N THR A 372 0.63 -40.38 25.20
CA THR A 372 1.40 -41.61 25.31
C THR A 372 2.42 -41.43 26.41
N ALA A 373 1.97 -41.61 27.65
CA ALA A 373 2.68 -42.22 28.76
C ALA A 373 1.85 -42.05 30.04
N ARG A 374 0.73 -42.78 30.14
CA ARG A 374 0.32 -43.22 31.48
C ARG A 374 1.37 -44.24 31.92
N PRO A 375 2.07 -44.00 33.06
CA PRO A 375 2.91 -45.07 33.59
C PRO A 375 2.02 -46.29 33.89
N ARG A 376 2.36 -47.43 33.31
CA ARG A 376 1.79 -48.72 33.72
C ARG A 376 2.11 -48.84 35.21
N ALA A 377 1.07 -48.82 36.03
CA ALA A 377 1.19 -49.25 37.43
C ALA A 377 1.79 -50.68 37.45
N ILE A 378 2.99 -50.80 37.93
CA ILE A 378 3.60 -52.09 38.25
C ILE A 378 2.78 -52.61 39.41
N ALA A 379 1.91 -53.63 39.15
CA ALA A 379 1.30 -54.41 40.18
C ALA A 379 2.41 -55.26 40.83
N ALA A 380 2.80 -54.87 42.05
CA ALA A 380 3.59 -55.73 42.90
C ALA A 380 2.71 -56.93 43.32
N ALA A 381 3.06 -58.09 42.84
CA ALA A 381 2.56 -59.33 43.36
C ALA A 381 3.49 -59.74 44.49
N ALA A 382 2.91 -59.91 45.71
CA ALA A 382 3.50 -60.58 46.84
C ALA A 382 3.56 -62.08 46.61
#